data_a489719bdd6b2bb14c97932384175397
#
_entry.id   a489719bdd6b2bb14c97932384175397
#
_cell.length_a   1.000
_cell.length_b   1.000
_cell.length_c   1.000
_cell.angle_alpha   90.00
_cell.angle_beta   90.00
_cell.angle_gamma   90.00
#
_symmetry.space_group_name_H-M   'P 1'
#
loop_
_entity.id
_entity.type
_entity.pdbx_description
1 polymer ?
#
loop_
_entity_poly.entity_id
_entity_poly.type
_entity_poly.pdbx_seq_one_letter_code
_entity_poly.pdbx_strand_id
1 'polypeptide(L)' 'MGRRAISELISETERRLNDSRSRVREERKAIARREAIGAALIESQELLENLETRVMLIEGRLRYLRLVHRLRLDQLLR' A
#
# COMPACT_ATOMS: atom_id res chain seq x y z
N MET A 1 13.68 -0.48 -25.54
CA MET A 1 13.03 -0.56 -24.23
C MET A 1 11.86 0.38 -24.17
N GLY A 2 10.68 -0.14 -23.99
CA GLY A 2 9.49 0.68 -23.87
C GLY A 2 9.32 1.23 -22.46
N ARG A 3 8.73 2.42 -22.36
CA ARG A 3 8.24 2.91 -21.08
C ARG A 3 7.05 2.05 -20.67
N ARG A 4 6.98 1.70 -19.39
CA ARG A 4 5.81 1.01 -18.88
C ARG A 4 4.59 1.90 -19.04
N ALA A 5 3.51 1.34 -19.54
CA ALA A 5 2.25 2.04 -19.60
C ALA A 5 1.78 2.40 -18.17
N ILE A 6 1.12 3.55 -18.01
CA ILE A 6 0.59 3.98 -16.71
C ILE A 6 -0.39 2.95 -16.16
N SER A 7 -1.16 2.30 -17.02
CA SER A 7 -2.08 1.22 -16.60
C SER A 7 -1.33 0.07 -15.93
N GLU A 8 -0.14 -0.30 -16.43
CA GLU A 8 0.70 -1.34 -15.81
C GLU A 8 1.24 -0.89 -14.45
N LEU A 9 1.66 0.37 -14.34
CA LEU A 9 2.11 0.93 -13.07
C LEU A 9 0.99 0.98 -12.04
N ILE A 10 -0.22 1.30 -12.45
CA ILE A 10 -1.39 1.28 -11.58
C ILE A 10 -1.65 -0.14 -11.08
N SER A 11 -1.67 -1.13 -11.97
CA SER A 11 -1.90 -2.53 -11.60
C SER A 11 -0.83 -3.04 -10.62
N GLU A 12 0.43 -2.72 -10.87
CA GLU A 12 1.53 -3.09 -9.99
C GLU A 12 1.38 -2.42 -8.62
N THR A 13 1.02 -1.14 -8.60
CA THR A 13 0.84 -0.38 -7.35
C THR A 13 -0.35 -0.92 -6.55
N GLU A 14 -1.45 -1.28 -7.22
CA GLU A 14 -2.61 -1.92 -6.57
C GLU A 14 -2.22 -3.26 -5.93
N ARG A 15 -1.39 -4.06 -6.60
CA ARG A 15 -0.89 -5.32 -6.06
C ARG A 15 -0.06 -5.09 -4.81
N ARG A 16 0.86 -4.10 -4.85
CA ARG A 16 1.66 -3.73 -3.68
C ARG A 16 0.80 -3.26 -2.52
N LEU A 17 -0.25 -2.50 -2.82
CA LEU A 17 -1.18 -2.02 -1.81
C LEU A 17 -1.90 -3.20 -1.14
N ASN A 18 -2.40 -4.15 -1.93
CA ASN A 18 -3.07 -5.34 -1.41
C ASN A 18 -2.14 -6.17 -0.52
N ASP A 19 -0.89 -6.36 -0.96
CA ASP A 19 0.11 -7.10 -0.18
C ASP A 19 0.42 -6.40 1.13
N SER A 20 0.59 -5.07 1.10
CA SER A 20 0.87 -4.28 2.30
C SER A 20 -0.30 -4.29 3.28
N ARG A 21 -1.53 -4.20 2.79
CA ARG A 21 -2.73 -4.29 3.62
C ARG A 21 -2.84 -5.67 4.29
N SER A 22 -2.49 -6.73 3.56
CA SER A 22 -2.47 -8.08 4.12
C SER A 22 -1.47 -8.20 5.25
N ARG A 23 -0.28 -7.62 5.11
CA ARG A 23 0.74 -7.59 6.16
C ARG A 23 0.26 -6.84 7.39
N VAL A 24 -0.43 -5.72 7.21
CA VAL A 24 -1.02 -4.96 8.31
C VAL A 24 -2.03 -5.83 9.08
N ARG A 25 -2.93 -6.51 8.36
CA ARG A 25 -3.91 -7.39 8.99
C ARG A 25 -3.25 -8.52 9.79
N GLU A 26 -2.23 -9.15 9.22
CA GLU A 26 -1.52 -10.24 9.90
C GLU A 26 -0.77 -9.72 11.13
N GLU A 27 -0.16 -8.56 11.06
CA GLU A 27 0.54 -7.99 12.20
C GLU A 27 -0.41 -7.59 13.31
N ARG A 28 -1.59 -7.04 12.98
CA ARG A 28 -2.64 -6.75 13.98
C ARG A 28 -3.09 -8.00 14.71
N LYS A 29 -3.27 -9.11 13.99
CA LYS A 29 -3.62 -10.40 14.59
C LYS A 29 -2.51 -10.91 15.52
N ALA A 30 -1.26 -10.76 15.09
CA ALA A 30 -0.10 -11.18 15.90
C ALA A 30 -0.01 -10.36 17.19
N ILE A 31 -0.24 -9.04 17.11
CA ILE A 31 -0.25 -8.16 18.28
C ILE A 31 -1.36 -8.57 19.24
N ALA A 32 -2.58 -8.82 18.74
CA ALA A 32 -3.69 -9.26 19.58
C ALA A 32 -3.38 -10.56 20.31
N ARG A 33 -2.70 -11.52 19.65
CA ARG A 33 -2.28 -12.76 20.29
C ARG A 33 -1.23 -12.52 21.37
N ARG A 34 -0.26 -11.62 21.12
CA ARG A 34 0.78 -11.27 22.09
C ARG A 34 0.20 -10.56 23.30
N GLU A 35 -0.77 -9.66 23.10
CA GLU A 35 -1.48 -9.01 24.20
C GLU A 35 -2.17 -10.02 25.10
N ALA A 36 -2.81 -11.01 24.49
CA ALA A 36 -3.53 -12.06 25.24
C ALA A 36 -2.61 -12.87 26.14
N ILE A 37 -1.33 -12.99 25.82
CA ILE A 37 -0.34 -13.74 26.62
C ILE A 37 0.62 -12.84 27.41
N GLY A 38 0.37 -11.51 27.41
CA GLY A 38 1.18 -10.54 28.16
C GLY A 38 2.59 -10.32 27.63
N ALA A 39 2.85 -10.58 26.35
CA ALA A 39 4.14 -10.38 25.74
C ALA A 39 4.44 -8.89 25.51
N ALA A 40 5.74 -8.53 25.44
CA ALA A 40 6.16 -7.17 25.14
C ALA A 40 5.77 -6.78 23.72
N LEU A 41 5.16 -5.59 23.57
CA LEU A 41 4.51 -5.17 22.33
C LEU A 41 5.19 -4.03 21.60
N ILE A 42 6.17 -3.36 22.22
CA ILE A 42 6.77 -2.14 21.68
C ILE A 42 7.26 -2.34 20.24
N GLU A 43 8.08 -3.38 20.01
CA GLU A 43 8.62 -3.67 18.68
C GLU A 43 7.51 -4.01 17.66
N SER A 44 6.48 -4.72 18.11
CA SER A 44 5.35 -5.10 17.26
C SER A 44 4.52 -3.88 16.86
N GLN A 45 4.33 -2.94 17.79
CA GLN A 45 3.63 -1.69 17.52
C GLN A 45 4.41 -0.80 16.56
N GLU A 46 5.73 -0.72 16.72
CA GLU A 46 6.60 0.01 15.80
C GLU A 46 6.54 -0.58 14.39
N LEU A 47 6.58 -1.90 14.28
CA LEU A 47 6.45 -2.58 12.99
C LEU A 47 5.11 -2.27 12.34
N LEU A 48 4.02 -2.30 13.11
CA LEU A 48 2.69 -1.99 12.61
C LEU A 48 2.62 -0.54 12.09
N GLU A 49 3.15 0.43 12.85
CA GLU A 49 3.20 1.83 12.40
C GLU A 49 3.96 1.99 11.11
N ASN A 50 5.09 1.30 10.97
CA ASN A 50 5.88 1.32 9.74
C ASN A 50 5.12 0.74 8.55
N LEU A 51 4.39 -0.35 8.75
CA LEU A 51 3.57 -0.96 7.72
C LEU A 51 2.41 -0.05 7.31
N GLU A 52 1.75 0.59 8.26
CA GLU A 52 0.66 1.53 8.00
C GLU A 52 1.15 2.75 7.24
N THR A 53 2.32 3.28 7.59
CA THR A 53 2.94 4.39 6.85
C THR A 53 3.23 3.98 5.41
N ARG A 54 3.74 2.77 5.20
CA ARG A 54 3.99 2.25 3.85
C ARG A 54 2.69 2.17 3.05
N VAL A 55 1.61 1.70 3.65
CA VAL A 55 0.29 1.65 2.99
C VAL A 55 -0.14 3.05 2.57
N MET A 56 -0.01 4.05 3.46
CA MET A 56 -0.37 5.43 3.13
C MET A 56 0.42 5.98 1.95
N LEU A 57 1.73 5.70 1.90
CA LEU A 57 2.59 6.13 0.79
C LEU A 57 2.19 5.47 -0.53
N ILE A 58 1.89 4.19 -0.50
CA ILE A 58 1.45 3.45 -1.70
C ILE A 58 0.09 3.96 -2.18
N GLU A 59 -0.84 4.24 -1.26
CA GLU A 59 -2.14 4.81 -1.60
C GLU A 59 -2.00 6.18 -2.26
N GLY A 60 -1.10 7.03 -1.74
CA GLY A 60 -0.81 8.34 -2.33
C GLY A 60 -0.24 8.22 -3.73
N ARG A 61 0.69 7.29 -3.94
CA ARG A 61 1.25 7.02 -5.27
C ARG A 61 0.19 6.52 -6.24
N LEU A 62 -0.69 5.65 -5.79
CA LEU A 62 -1.77 5.13 -6.63
C LEU A 62 -2.73 6.23 -7.05
N ARG A 63 -3.11 7.12 -6.14
CA ARG A 63 -3.96 8.29 -6.47
C ARG A 63 -3.30 9.17 -7.53
N TYR A 64 -1.99 9.42 -7.37
CA TYR A 64 -1.23 10.21 -8.34
C TYR A 64 -1.21 9.55 -9.72
N LEU A 65 -0.92 8.26 -9.79
CA LEU A 65 -0.88 7.52 -11.05
C LEU A 65 -2.23 7.50 -11.75
N ARG A 66 -3.31 7.35 -11.00
CA ARG A 66 -4.67 7.38 -11.54
C ARG A 66 -5.02 8.74 -12.11
N LEU A 67 -4.61 9.80 -11.41
CA LEU A 67 -4.80 11.17 -11.89
C LEU A 67 -4.06 11.42 -13.20
N VAL A 68 -2.78 11.07 -13.26
CA VAL A 68 -1.96 11.21 -14.46
C VAL A 68 -2.55 10.41 -15.62
N HIS A 69 -2.99 9.18 -15.37
CA HIS A 69 -3.61 8.34 -16.38
C HIS A 69 -4.89 8.97 -16.93
N ARG A 70 -5.74 9.50 -16.06
CA ARG A 70 -6.97 10.20 -16.45
C ARG A 70 -6.67 11.41 -17.31
N LEU A 71 -5.69 12.23 -16.93
CA LEU A 71 -5.31 13.42 -17.69
C LEU A 71 -4.79 13.06 -19.08
N ARG A 72 -4.02 11.97 -19.19
CA ARG A 72 -3.54 11.50 -20.50
C ARG A 72 -4.68 11.01 -21.38
N LEU A 73 -5.63 10.29 -20.82
CA LEU A 73 -6.82 9.85 -21.56
C LEU A 73 -7.63 11.05 -22.05
N ASP A 74 -7.81 12.05 -21.21
CA ASP A 74 -8.52 13.28 -21.60
C ASP A 74 -7.84 13.98 -22.77
N GLN A 75 -6.50 14.03 -22.76
CA GLN A 75 -5.73 14.61 -23.86
C GLN A 75 -5.88 13.81 -25.16
N LEU A 76 -5.94 12.50 -25.07
CA LEU A 76 -6.12 11.63 -26.25
C LEU A 76 -7.51 11.76 -26.86
N LEU A 77 -8.51 12.08 -26.04
CA LEU A 77 -9.90 12.23 -26.50
C LEU A 77 -10.20 13.61 -27.07
N ARG A 78 -9.31 14.56 -26.94
CA ARG A 78 -9.43 15.90 -27.56
C ARG A 78 -8.83 15.87 -28.96
#